data_39b0e9971ddc8168666640d009fda3f5
#
_entry.id   39b0e9971ddc8168666640d009fda3f5
#
_cell.length_a   1.000
_cell.length_b   1.000
_cell.length_c   1.000
_cell.angle_alpha   90.00
_cell.angle_beta   90.00
_cell.angle_gamma   90.00
#
_symmetry.space_group_name_H-M   'P 1'
#
loop_
_entity.id
_entity.type
_entity.pdbx_description
1 polymer ?
#
loop_
_entity_poly.entity_id
_entity_poly.type
_entity_poly.pdbx_seq_one_letter_code
_entity_poly.pdbx_strand_id
1 'polypeptide(L)'
;MTIIEPGGARTQFRYGSARVANLMAEYNGNPAHTFLNMLNPENGLAAGDPVKMAARIIESVSVEPAPLRLVLGSQALEDTIQVLETRINNFQAQKEIAASTDVSE
;
A
#
# COMPACT_ATOMS: atom_id res chain seq x y z
N MET A 1 -15.15 -9.65 9.58
CA MET A 1 -14.11 -9.79 8.53
C MET A 1 -13.14 -8.61 8.63
N THR A 2 -11.84 -8.87 8.62
CA THR A 2 -10.80 -7.84 8.60
C THR A 2 -9.91 -8.05 7.38
N ILE A 3 -9.65 -6.99 6.62
CA ILE A 3 -8.74 -6.99 5.47
C ILE A 3 -7.38 -6.53 5.97
N ILE A 4 -6.36 -7.37 5.79
CA ILE A 4 -4.98 -7.05 6.18
C ILE A 4 -4.26 -6.42 4.99
N GLU A 5 -3.70 -5.24 5.19
CA GLU A 5 -3.01 -4.45 4.16
C GLU A 5 -1.55 -4.19 4.60
N PRO A 6 -0.64 -5.18 4.43
CA PRO A 6 0.74 -5.03 4.85
C PRO A 6 1.53 -4.21 3.84
N GLY A 7 2.40 -3.34 4.34
CA GLY A 7 3.47 -2.72 3.57
C GLY A 7 4.63 -3.67 3.30
N GLY A 8 5.76 -3.11 2.88
CA GLY A 8 6.96 -3.89 2.58
C GLY A 8 7.51 -4.61 3.81
N ALA A 9 7.52 -5.94 3.77
CA ALA A 9 8.08 -6.79 4.82
C ALA A 9 9.49 -7.28 4.47
N ARG A 10 10.37 -7.32 5.46
CA ARG A 10 11.74 -7.82 5.32
C ARG A 10 11.74 -9.34 5.37
N THR A 11 11.60 -9.97 4.19
CA THR A 11 11.49 -11.43 4.07
C THR A 11 12.50 -11.99 3.08
N GLN A 12 12.77 -13.28 3.17
CA GLN A 12 13.61 -14.01 2.21
C GLN A 12 13.01 -14.03 0.80
N PHE A 13 11.70 -13.95 0.67
CA PHE A 13 11.06 -13.82 -0.65
C PHE A 13 11.63 -12.64 -1.42
N ARG A 14 11.69 -11.47 -0.77
CA ARG A 14 12.15 -10.23 -1.42
C ARG A 14 13.65 -10.24 -1.72
N TYR A 15 14.47 -10.77 -0.82
CA TYR A 15 15.93 -10.61 -0.88
C TYR A 15 16.71 -11.90 -1.20
N GLY A 16 16.05 -13.04 -1.35
CA GLY A 16 16.74 -14.30 -1.57
C GLY A 16 16.05 -15.24 -2.56
N SER A 17 14.73 -15.36 -2.52
CA SER A 17 14.00 -16.36 -3.33
C SER A 17 13.23 -15.77 -4.50
N ALA A 18 13.10 -14.45 -4.61
CA ALA A 18 12.46 -13.82 -5.77
C ALA A 18 13.21 -14.16 -7.06
N ARG A 19 12.48 -14.55 -8.09
CA ARG A 19 13.02 -14.82 -9.41
C ARG A 19 12.50 -13.75 -10.37
N VAL A 20 13.44 -13.12 -11.08
CA VAL A 20 13.14 -12.12 -12.08
C VAL A 20 13.42 -12.72 -13.44
N ALA A 21 12.48 -12.60 -14.39
CA ALA A 21 12.69 -12.99 -15.78
C ALA A 21 13.78 -12.13 -16.45
N ASN A 22 14.26 -12.55 -17.60
CA ASN A 22 15.21 -11.76 -18.38
C ASN A 22 14.64 -10.36 -18.65
N LEU A 23 15.43 -9.34 -18.34
CA LEU A 23 15.04 -7.96 -18.55
C LEU A 23 15.11 -7.61 -20.05
N MET A 24 14.10 -6.92 -20.52
CA MET A 24 14.03 -6.43 -21.89
C MET A 24 14.52 -4.98 -21.93
N ALA A 25 15.44 -4.68 -22.85
CA ALA A 25 16.08 -3.37 -22.95
C ALA A 25 15.07 -2.23 -23.22
N GLU A 26 13.97 -2.53 -23.89
CA GLU A 26 12.89 -1.60 -24.21
C GLU A 26 12.21 -0.99 -22.97
N TYR A 27 12.35 -1.64 -21.82
CA TYR A 27 11.79 -1.19 -20.53
C TYR A 27 12.83 -0.50 -19.64
N ASN A 28 14.04 -0.25 -20.14
CA ASN A 28 15.05 0.48 -19.39
C ASN A 28 14.55 1.90 -19.08
N GLY A 29 14.70 2.32 -17.81
CA GLY A 29 14.16 3.60 -17.33
C GLY A 29 12.66 3.62 -17.04
N ASN A 30 11.96 2.53 -17.30
CA ASN A 30 10.53 2.37 -16.97
C ASN A 30 10.34 2.08 -15.47
N PRO A 31 9.22 2.50 -14.86
CA PRO A 31 8.89 2.19 -13.47
C PRO A 31 8.97 0.70 -13.10
N ALA A 32 8.67 -0.21 -14.03
CA ALA A 32 8.79 -1.66 -13.80
C ALA A 32 10.23 -2.08 -13.49
N HIS A 33 11.22 -1.60 -14.27
CA HIS A 33 12.63 -1.87 -13.98
C HIS A 33 13.13 -1.12 -12.74
N THR A 34 12.64 0.11 -12.53
CA THR A 34 12.96 0.88 -11.31
C THR A 34 12.48 0.16 -10.07
N PHE A 35 11.30 -0.47 -10.11
CA PHE A 35 10.78 -1.29 -9.01
C PHE A 35 11.73 -2.43 -8.63
N LEU A 36 12.41 -3.04 -9.60
CA LEU A 36 13.37 -4.12 -9.34
C LEU A 36 14.57 -3.68 -8.50
N ASN A 37 14.94 -2.38 -8.57
CA ASN A 37 15.98 -1.83 -7.71
C ASN A 37 15.62 -1.92 -6.21
N MET A 38 14.34 -1.94 -5.88
CA MET A 38 13.86 -2.14 -4.51
C MET A 38 14.12 -3.56 -4.00
N LEU A 39 14.36 -4.51 -4.89
CA LEU A 39 14.69 -5.90 -4.52
C LEU A 39 16.17 -6.06 -4.21
N ASN A 40 17.03 -5.10 -4.60
CA ASN A 40 18.45 -5.14 -4.27
C ASN A 40 18.68 -4.67 -2.83
N PRO A 41 19.25 -5.54 -1.94
CA PRO A 41 19.52 -5.18 -0.55
C PRO A 41 20.45 -3.97 -0.37
N GLU A 42 21.32 -3.70 -1.35
CA GLU A 42 22.24 -2.55 -1.34
C GLU A 42 21.50 -1.21 -1.38
N ASN A 43 20.29 -1.19 -1.93
CA ASN A 43 19.42 -0.01 -1.99
C ASN A 43 18.53 0.15 -0.75
N GLY A 44 18.80 -0.60 0.30
CA GLY A 44 18.08 -0.59 1.56
C GLY A 44 17.12 -1.76 1.72
N LEU A 45 16.81 -2.04 2.97
CA LEU A 45 15.91 -3.12 3.33
C LEU A 45 14.53 -2.57 3.68
N ALA A 46 13.48 -3.35 3.41
CA ALA A 46 12.13 -3.03 3.87
C ALA A 46 12.11 -2.85 5.39
N ALA A 47 11.39 -1.85 5.87
CA ALA A 47 11.31 -1.53 7.30
C ALA A 47 10.43 -2.52 8.07
N GLY A 48 9.46 -3.15 7.41
CA GLY A 48 8.49 -4.02 8.05
C GLY A 48 9.11 -5.31 8.59
N ASP A 49 8.83 -5.59 9.87
CA ASP A 49 9.21 -6.82 10.56
C ASP A 49 8.08 -7.85 10.42
N PRO A 50 8.28 -8.97 9.70
CA PRO A 50 7.23 -9.94 9.46
C PRO A 50 6.73 -10.62 10.75
N VAL A 51 7.56 -10.78 11.77
CA VAL A 51 7.16 -11.37 13.06
C VAL A 51 6.22 -10.43 13.80
N LYS A 52 6.55 -9.13 13.83
CA LYS A 52 5.67 -8.12 14.44
C LYS A 52 4.36 -7.97 13.67
N MET A 53 4.39 -8.03 12.35
CA MET A 53 3.18 -8.01 11.53
C MET A 53 2.28 -9.21 11.83
N ALA A 54 2.85 -10.42 11.90
CA ALA A 54 2.11 -11.64 12.26
C ALA A 54 1.47 -11.53 13.65
N ALA A 55 2.21 -11.01 14.63
CA ALA A 55 1.67 -10.81 15.98
C ALA A 55 0.45 -9.87 15.96
N ARG A 56 0.50 -8.75 15.24
CA ARG A 56 -0.63 -7.81 15.13
C ARG A 56 -1.82 -8.41 14.41
N ILE A 57 -1.61 -9.26 13.41
CA ILE A 57 -2.68 -9.99 12.73
C ILE A 57 -3.38 -10.93 13.72
N ILE A 58 -2.63 -11.69 14.52
CA ILE A 58 -3.20 -12.58 15.53
C ILE A 58 -3.99 -11.79 16.58
N GLU A 59 -3.44 -10.70 17.11
CA GLU A 59 -4.10 -9.83 18.07
C GLU A 59 -5.42 -9.25 17.53
N SER A 60 -5.47 -8.95 16.22
CA SER A 60 -6.65 -8.34 15.60
C SER A 60 -7.91 -9.21 15.67
N VAL A 61 -7.76 -10.51 15.84
CA VAL A 61 -8.88 -11.46 15.99
C VAL A 61 -9.71 -11.18 17.26
N SER A 62 -9.07 -10.62 18.28
CA SER A 62 -9.70 -10.33 19.59
C SER A 62 -10.16 -8.87 19.72
N VAL A 63 -10.04 -8.05 18.66
CA VAL A 63 -10.46 -6.64 18.69
C VAL A 63 -11.96 -6.53 18.41
N GLU A 64 -12.70 -5.88 19.33
CA GLU A 64 -14.13 -5.60 19.18
C GLU A 64 -14.40 -4.09 19.34
N PRO A 65 -15.08 -3.45 18.38
CA PRO A 65 -15.51 -4.00 17.08
C PRO A 65 -14.31 -4.28 16.16
N ALA A 66 -14.39 -5.36 15.37
CA ALA A 66 -13.32 -5.72 14.43
C ALA A 66 -13.13 -4.62 13.37
N PRO A 67 -11.91 -4.12 13.16
CA PRO A 67 -11.66 -3.15 12.09
C PRO A 67 -11.89 -3.79 10.72
N LEU A 68 -12.48 -3.05 9.78
CA LEU A 68 -12.65 -3.54 8.42
C LEU A 68 -11.28 -3.66 7.71
N ARG A 69 -10.38 -2.72 7.97
CA ARG A 69 -9.03 -2.68 7.38
C ARG A 69 -7.98 -2.51 8.47
N LEU A 70 -6.88 -3.23 8.33
CA LEU A 70 -5.74 -3.14 9.23
C LEU A 70 -4.48 -2.95 8.37
N VAL A 71 -3.98 -1.73 8.32
CA VAL A 71 -2.74 -1.38 7.61
C VAL A 71 -1.56 -1.65 8.53
N LEU A 72 -0.56 -2.36 8.04
CA LEU A 72 0.64 -2.73 8.79
C LEU A 72 1.89 -2.15 8.11
N GLY A 73 2.56 -1.24 8.80
CA GLY A 73 3.73 -0.51 8.34
C GLY A 73 3.46 0.99 8.24
N SER A 74 4.36 1.81 8.79
CA SER A 74 4.20 3.28 8.84
C SER A 74 4.09 3.89 7.45
N GLN A 75 4.98 3.53 6.54
CA GLN A 75 4.95 4.04 5.16
C GLN A 75 3.65 3.66 4.44
N ALA A 76 3.20 2.41 4.58
CA ALA A 76 1.95 1.97 3.97
C ALA A 76 0.74 2.74 4.52
N LEU A 77 0.75 3.07 5.80
CA LEU A 77 -0.30 3.89 6.41
C LEU A 77 -0.27 5.33 5.88
N GLU A 78 0.91 5.95 5.84
CA GLU A 78 1.09 7.30 5.32
C GLU A 78 0.64 7.41 3.85
N ASP A 79 1.07 6.49 2.99
CA ASP A 79 0.68 6.45 1.59
C ASP A 79 -0.83 6.26 1.42
N THR A 80 -1.45 5.41 2.25
CA THR A 80 -2.90 5.19 2.25
C THR A 80 -3.65 6.46 2.62
N ILE A 81 -3.23 7.15 3.68
CA ILE A 81 -3.84 8.41 4.13
C ILE A 81 -3.74 9.45 3.03
N GLN A 82 -2.54 9.64 2.45
CA GLN A 82 -2.31 10.62 1.38
C GLN A 82 -3.22 10.39 0.17
N VAL A 83 -3.38 9.15 -0.27
CA VAL A 83 -4.27 8.81 -1.39
C VAL A 83 -5.73 9.10 -1.05
N LEU A 84 -6.17 8.79 0.17
CA LEU A 84 -7.54 9.08 0.62
C LEU A 84 -7.81 10.58 0.72
N GLU A 85 -6.89 11.36 1.26
CA GLU A 85 -7.00 12.82 1.32
C GLU A 85 -7.08 13.44 -0.08
N THR A 86 -6.23 12.99 -1.00
CA THR A 86 -6.28 13.44 -2.40
C THR A 86 -7.64 13.12 -3.02
N ARG A 87 -8.19 11.94 -2.77
CA ARG A 87 -9.50 11.53 -3.27
C ARG A 87 -10.63 12.36 -2.67
N ILE A 88 -10.58 12.65 -1.37
CA ILE A 88 -11.54 13.53 -0.69
C ILE A 88 -11.52 14.91 -1.32
N ASN A 89 -10.35 15.50 -1.51
CA ASN A 89 -10.20 16.83 -2.11
C ASN A 89 -10.77 16.88 -3.54
N ASN A 90 -10.53 15.85 -4.34
CA ASN A 90 -11.08 15.74 -5.70
C ASN A 90 -12.62 15.67 -5.70
N PHE A 91 -13.23 14.97 -4.75
CA PHE A 91 -14.69 14.95 -4.62
C PHE A 91 -15.24 16.28 -4.09
N GLN A 92 -14.58 16.91 -3.14
CA GLN A 92 -14.97 18.21 -2.61
C GLN A 92 -14.98 19.29 -3.69
N ALA A 93 -14.06 19.24 -4.65
CA ALA A 93 -14.03 20.14 -5.79
C ALA A 93 -15.24 20.00 -6.75
N GLN A 94 -15.99 18.91 -6.65
CA GLN A 94 -17.14 18.63 -7.52
C GLN A 94 -18.49 19.11 -6.94
N LYS A 95 -18.50 19.77 -5.78
CA LYS A 95 -19.74 20.15 -5.08
C LYS A 95 -20.70 20.97 -5.94
N GLU A 96 -20.21 21.94 -6.69
CA GLU A 96 -21.05 22.80 -7.53
C GLU A 96 -21.63 22.00 -8.71
N ILE A 97 -20.82 21.17 -9.35
CA ILE A 97 -21.27 20.30 -10.44
C ILE A 97 -22.32 19.31 -9.93
N ALA A 98 -22.09 18.69 -8.79
CA ALA A 98 -23.05 17.76 -8.20
C ALA A 98 -24.39 18.45 -7.90
N ALA A 99 -24.34 19.59 -7.24
CA ALA A 99 -25.56 20.37 -6.91
C ALA A 99 -26.33 20.86 -8.16
N SER A 100 -25.63 21.13 -9.27
CA SER A 100 -26.27 21.57 -10.51
C SER A 100 -27.17 20.52 -11.16
N THR A 101 -27.07 19.27 -10.73
CA THR A 101 -27.90 18.14 -11.25
C THR A 101 -29.12 17.86 -10.38
N ASP A 102 -29.31 18.59 -9.29
CA ASP A 102 -30.47 18.44 -8.44
C ASP A 102 -31.69 19.10 -9.08
N VAL A 103 -32.87 18.57 -8.79
CA VAL A 103 -34.13 19.17 -9.29
C VAL A 103 -34.34 20.53 -8.61
N SER A 104 -34.57 21.57 -9.44
CA SER A 104 -34.98 22.89 -8.93
C SER A 104 -36.48 22.88 -8.67
N GLU A 105 -36.87 23.09 -7.42
CA GLU A 105 -38.30 23.31 -7.08
C GLU A 105 -38.75 24.75 -7.37
#